data_bc861b8f4d2307079b6424ab3b2d1d2b
#
_entry.id   bc861b8f4d2307079b6424ab3b2d1d2b
#
_cell.length_a   1.000
_cell.length_b   1.000
_cell.length_c   1.000
_cell.angle_alpha   90.00
_cell.angle_beta   90.00
_cell.angle_gamma   90.00
#
_symmetry.space_group_name_H-M   'P 1'
#
loop_
_entity.id
_entity.type
_entity.pdbx_description
1 polymer ?
#
loop_
_entity_poly.entity_id
_entity_poly.type
_entity_poly.pdbx_seq_one_letter_code
_entity_poly.pdbx_strand_id
1 'polypeptide(L)'
;EGMKELCKRHEQDYEKLRKVREDFFVSKYRKDKVGSHAGIYSFHLEEKDFEFFKDMAGTFFKTYGAIVEKGKGKSFSEEETALMLKTHGIWTQWILLEDEGTKYGLEKGIPPDALLGAILPPFATF
;
A
#
# COMPACT_ATOMS: atom_id res chain seq x y z
N GLU A 1 -1.92 -7.60 -12.78
CA GLU A 1 -2.53 -7.45 -14.14
C GLU A 1 -3.47 -6.25 -14.19
N GLY A 2 -4.48 -6.12 -13.31
CA GLY A 2 -5.48 -5.04 -13.38
C GLY A 2 -4.89 -3.63 -13.47
N MET A 3 -3.84 -3.31 -12.71
CA MET A 3 -3.20 -1.99 -12.78
C MET A 3 -2.43 -1.76 -14.09
N LYS A 4 -1.89 -2.80 -14.72
CA LYS A 4 -1.25 -2.70 -16.04
C LYS A 4 -2.27 -2.36 -17.12
N GLU A 5 -3.40 -3.06 -17.12
CA GLU A 5 -4.50 -2.79 -18.05
C GLU A 5 -5.11 -1.40 -17.85
N LEU A 6 -5.23 -0.95 -16.59
CA LEU A 6 -5.65 0.40 -16.28
C LEU A 6 -4.69 1.44 -16.88
N CYS A 7 -3.39 1.31 -16.61
CA CYS A 7 -2.39 2.23 -17.14
C CYS A 7 -2.42 2.29 -18.67
N LYS A 8 -2.56 1.12 -19.33
CA LYS A 8 -2.65 1.05 -20.78
C LYS A 8 -3.87 1.80 -21.33
N ARG A 9 -5.04 1.67 -20.70
CA ARG A 9 -6.27 2.38 -21.13
C ARG A 9 -6.17 3.90 -21.02
N HIS A 10 -5.41 4.38 -20.06
CA HIS A 10 -5.23 5.81 -19.78
C HIS A 10 -3.88 6.36 -20.25
N GLU A 11 -3.17 5.63 -21.12
CA GLU A 11 -1.87 6.03 -21.65
C GLU A 11 -0.83 6.39 -20.57
N GLN A 12 -0.96 5.75 -19.40
CA GLN A 12 -0.04 5.91 -18.27
C GLN A 12 1.08 4.86 -18.32
N ASP A 13 2.27 5.27 -17.93
CA ASP A 13 3.43 4.37 -17.84
C ASP A 13 3.40 3.58 -16.53
N TYR A 14 2.97 2.33 -16.60
CA TYR A 14 2.91 1.43 -15.45
C TYR A 14 4.27 1.24 -14.77
N GLU A 15 5.35 1.06 -15.55
CA GLU A 15 6.68 0.80 -14.98
C GLU A 15 7.23 2.04 -14.26
N LYS A 16 6.95 3.23 -14.78
CA LYS A 16 7.26 4.49 -14.11
C LYS A 16 6.52 4.61 -12.78
N LEU A 17 5.21 4.38 -12.76
CA LEU A 17 4.40 4.47 -11.53
C LEU A 17 4.77 3.38 -10.51
N ARG A 18 5.13 2.19 -10.98
CA ARG A 18 5.67 1.11 -10.16
C ARG A 18 6.99 1.52 -9.50
N LYS A 19 7.89 2.10 -10.28
CA LYS A 19 9.18 2.57 -9.79
C LYS A 19 9.02 3.69 -8.76
N VAL A 20 8.13 4.65 -8.99
CA VAL A 20 7.80 5.69 -8.00
C VAL A 20 7.38 5.06 -6.67
N ARG A 21 6.52 4.04 -6.69
CA ARG A 21 6.15 3.30 -5.48
C ARG A 21 7.35 2.63 -4.82
N GLU A 22 8.17 1.92 -5.58
CA GLU A 22 9.35 1.22 -5.07
C GLU A 22 10.32 2.18 -4.39
N ASP A 23 10.58 3.31 -5.01
CA ASP A 23 11.50 4.32 -4.49
C ASP A 23 10.91 5.05 -3.25
N PHE A 24 9.59 5.28 -3.22
CA PHE A 24 8.94 5.97 -2.11
C PHE A 24 8.84 5.14 -0.83
N PHE A 25 8.50 3.85 -0.95
CA PHE A 25 8.30 2.98 0.21
C PHE A 25 9.58 2.27 0.69
N VAL A 26 10.74 2.74 0.29
CA VAL A 26 12.02 2.29 0.85
C VAL A 26 12.30 3.03 2.14
N SER A 27 12.50 2.27 3.23
CA SER A 27 12.91 2.87 4.49
C SER A 27 14.36 3.36 4.44
N LYS A 28 14.59 4.60 4.83
CA LYS A 28 15.94 5.15 4.98
C LYS A 28 16.73 4.50 6.14
N TYR A 29 16.03 3.84 7.06
CA TYR A 29 16.61 3.10 8.18
C TYR A 29 16.84 1.62 7.87
N ARG A 30 16.10 1.08 6.89
CA ARG A 30 16.12 -0.32 6.48
C ARG A 30 16.13 -0.43 4.95
N LYS A 31 17.24 -0.01 4.34
CA LYS A 31 17.37 0.07 2.87
C LYS A 31 17.18 -1.25 2.12
N ASP A 32 17.23 -2.37 2.83
CA ASP A 32 16.98 -3.71 2.31
C ASP A 32 15.49 -4.10 2.23
N LYS A 33 14.60 -3.23 2.73
CA LYS A 33 13.17 -3.51 2.86
C LYS A 33 12.32 -2.47 2.14
N VAL A 34 11.24 -2.96 1.55
CA VAL A 34 10.20 -2.15 0.91
C VAL A 34 8.92 -2.26 1.73
N GLY A 35 8.35 -1.15 2.14
CA GLY A 35 7.09 -1.12 2.90
C GLY A 35 5.88 -1.52 2.06
N SER A 36 5.92 -1.36 0.73
CA SER A 36 4.85 -1.77 -0.19
C SER A 36 5.38 -2.70 -1.28
N HIS A 37 4.74 -3.86 -1.42
CA HIS A 37 5.16 -4.90 -2.37
C HIS A 37 4.37 -4.93 -3.69
N ALA A 38 3.25 -4.22 -3.75
CA ALA A 38 2.37 -4.27 -4.92
C ALA A 38 1.72 -2.92 -5.23
N GLY A 39 1.20 -2.79 -6.45
CA GLY A 39 0.48 -1.61 -6.90
C GLY A 39 1.34 -0.57 -7.59
N ILE A 40 0.76 0.60 -7.76
CA ILE A 40 1.36 1.80 -8.35
C ILE A 40 1.20 2.97 -7.39
N TYR A 41 2.02 3.99 -7.54
CA TYR A 41 1.95 5.20 -6.74
C TYR A 41 2.22 6.43 -7.62
N SER A 42 1.54 7.54 -7.34
CA SER A 42 1.72 8.78 -8.06
C SER A 42 1.67 9.97 -7.11
N PHE A 43 2.47 10.97 -7.41
CA PHE A 43 2.41 12.30 -6.81
C PHE A 43 1.87 13.30 -7.81
N HIS A 44 1.38 14.43 -7.33
CA HIS A 44 1.03 15.58 -8.16
C HIS A 44 0.03 15.30 -9.26
N LEU A 45 -1.18 14.92 -8.83
CA LEU A 45 -2.27 14.71 -9.75
C LEU A 45 -2.83 16.01 -10.24
N GLU A 46 -3.07 16.08 -11.54
CA GLU A 46 -3.71 17.19 -12.22
C GLU A 46 -5.17 16.86 -12.56
N GLU A 47 -5.95 17.85 -12.91
CA GLU A 47 -7.36 17.66 -13.31
C GLU A 47 -7.52 16.68 -14.47
N LYS A 48 -6.57 16.67 -15.41
CA LYS A 48 -6.53 15.70 -16.52
C LYS A 48 -6.44 14.23 -16.08
N ASP A 49 -5.93 13.97 -14.86
CA ASP A 49 -5.75 12.62 -14.33
C ASP A 49 -6.99 12.10 -13.59
N PHE A 50 -8.06 12.90 -13.50
CA PHE A 50 -9.26 12.57 -12.72
C PHE A 50 -9.91 11.24 -13.15
N GLU A 51 -10.09 11.02 -14.45
CA GLU A 51 -10.71 9.78 -14.95
C GLU A 51 -9.81 8.56 -14.71
N PHE A 52 -8.48 8.72 -14.80
CA PHE A 52 -7.53 7.68 -14.40
C PHE A 52 -7.70 7.27 -12.94
N PHE A 53 -7.85 8.24 -12.05
CA PHE A 53 -8.04 8.01 -10.61
C PHE A 53 -9.35 7.32 -10.29
N LYS A 54 -10.41 7.78 -10.88
CA LYS A 54 -11.74 7.21 -10.73
C LYS A 54 -11.75 5.74 -11.17
N ASP A 55 -11.18 5.45 -12.33
CA ASP A 55 -11.05 4.08 -12.83
C ASP A 55 -10.07 3.24 -12.00
N MET A 56 -9.05 3.86 -11.41
CA MET A 56 -8.11 3.19 -10.50
C MET A 56 -8.82 2.70 -9.24
N ALA A 57 -9.70 3.50 -8.65
CA ALA A 57 -10.51 3.08 -7.50
C ALA A 57 -11.37 1.86 -7.85
N GLY A 58 -12.09 1.90 -8.96
CA GLY A 58 -12.89 0.77 -9.43
C GLY A 58 -12.05 -0.48 -9.72
N THR A 59 -10.89 -0.31 -10.34
CA THR A 59 -9.94 -1.39 -10.64
C THR A 59 -9.37 -2.00 -9.36
N PHE A 60 -9.07 -1.17 -8.36
CA PHE A 60 -8.61 -1.63 -7.05
C PHE A 60 -9.64 -2.53 -6.39
N PHE A 61 -10.89 -2.07 -6.23
CA PHE A 61 -11.95 -2.86 -5.59
C PHE A 61 -12.21 -4.17 -6.32
N LYS A 62 -12.26 -4.15 -7.64
CA LYS A 62 -12.44 -5.36 -8.46
C LYS A 62 -11.29 -6.36 -8.28
N THR A 63 -10.06 -5.87 -8.34
CA THR A 63 -8.86 -6.72 -8.22
C THR A 63 -8.72 -7.28 -6.82
N TYR A 64 -8.90 -6.43 -5.80
CA TYR A 64 -8.84 -6.84 -4.40
C TYR A 64 -9.93 -7.85 -4.06
N GLY A 65 -11.17 -7.59 -4.46
CA GLY A 65 -12.28 -8.53 -4.28
C GLY A 65 -12.01 -9.90 -4.90
N ALA A 66 -11.44 -9.93 -6.12
CA ALA A 66 -11.07 -11.20 -6.76
C ALA A 66 -9.94 -11.95 -6.00
N ILE A 67 -9.00 -11.24 -5.38
CA ILE A 67 -7.95 -11.85 -4.54
C ILE A 67 -8.57 -12.42 -3.27
N VAL A 68 -9.45 -11.66 -2.61
CA VAL A 68 -10.15 -12.10 -1.38
C VAL A 68 -10.98 -13.35 -1.66
N GLU A 69 -11.76 -13.38 -2.74
CA GLU A 69 -12.56 -14.56 -3.10
C GLU A 69 -11.69 -15.79 -3.37
N LYS A 70 -10.52 -15.63 -4.00
CA LYS A 70 -9.57 -16.74 -4.22
C LYS A 70 -8.92 -17.24 -2.92
N GLY A 71 -8.78 -16.37 -1.93
CA GLY A 71 -8.21 -16.71 -0.61
C GLY A 71 -9.24 -17.28 0.37
N LYS A 72 -10.52 -16.98 0.16
CA LYS A 72 -11.60 -17.35 1.06
C LYS A 72 -11.68 -18.86 1.28
N GLY A 73 -11.69 -19.26 2.54
CA GLY A 73 -11.76 -20.66 2.94
C GLY A 73 -10.46 -21.46 2.81
N LYS A 74 -9.35 -20.84 2.43
CA LYS A 74 -8.03 -21.47 2.46
C LYS A 74 -7.44 -21.36 3.86
N SER A 75 -6.81 -22.44 4.33
CA SER A 75 -5.92 -22.42 5.49
C SER A 75 -4.55 -21.88 5.08
N PHE A 76 -3.87 -21.23 5.99
CA PHE A 76 -2.50 -20.78 5.81
C PHE A 76 -1.56 -21.66 6.64
N SER A 77 -0.36 -21.91 6.12
CA SER A 77 0.68 -22.60 6.88
C SER A 77 1.27 -21.68 7.95
N GLU A 78 2.02 -22.27 8.88
CA GLU A 78 2.74 -21.48 9.90
C GLU A 78 3.77 -20.55 9.26
N GLU A 79 4.46 -21.00 8.20
CA GLU A 79 5.42 -20.20 7.45
C GLU A 79 4.76 -19.01 6.74
N GLU A 80 3.60 -19.23 6.11
CA GLU A 80 2.84 -18.16 5.46
C GLU A 80 2.36 -17.13 6.48
N THR A 81 1.90 -17.58 7.64
CA THR A 81 1.49 -16.72 8.75
C THR A 81 2.67 -15.92 9.29
N ALA A 82 3.83 -16.56 9.50
CA ALA A 82 5.05 -15.89 9.97
C ALA A 82 5.53 -14.85 8.95
N LEU A 83 5.50 -15.15 7.65
CA LEU A 83 5.84 -14.21 6.59
C LEU A 83 4.90 -13.00 6.58
N MET A 84 3.60 -13.22 6.72
CA MET A 84 2.60 -12.16 6.81
C MET A 84 2.90 -11.23 8.00
N LEU A 85 3.08 -11.79 9.20
CA LEU A 85 3.35 -11.03 10.41
C LEU A 85 4.64 -10.21 10.30
N LYS A 86 5.68 -10.78 9.72
CA LYS A 86 6.94 -10.07 9.44
C LYS A 86 6.74 -8.92 8.43
N THR A 87 5.95 -9.14 7.39
CA THR A 87 5.61 -8.09 6.42
C THR A 87 4.83 -6.96 7.07
N HIS A 88 3.88 -7.28 7.95
CA HIS A 88 3.16 -6.31 8.77
C HIS A 88 4.11 -5.50 9.66
N GLY A 89 5.12 -6.14 10.26
CA GLY A 89 6.13 -5.45 11.06
C GLY A 89 6.95 -4.44 10.25
N ILE A 90 7.36 -4.80 9.05
CA ILE A 90 8.08 -3.89 8.14
C ILE A 90 7.20 -2.69 7.76
N TRP A 91 5.93 -2.93 7.44
CA TRP A 91 4.97 -1.88 7.15
C TRP A 91 4.74 -0.95 8.35
N THR A 92 4.53 -1.52 9.54
CA THR A 92 4.38 -0.76 10.79
C THR A 92 5.59 0.14 11.06
N GLN A 93 6.81 -0.36 10.89
CA GLN A 93 8.02 0.44 11.03
C GLN A 93 8.04 1.63 10.07
N TRP A 94 7.68 1.40 8.81
CA TRP A 94 7.63 2.48 7.81
C TRP A 94 6.58 3.55 8.20
N ILE A 95 5.37 3.13 8.57
CA ILE A 95 4.30 4.03 9.00
C ILE A 95 4.74 4.91 10.18
N LEU A 96 5.35 4.30 11.20
CA LEU A 96 5.74 5.03 12.40
C LEU A 96 6.96 5.94 12.22
N LEU A 97 7.89 5.56 11.36
CA LEU A 97 9.18 6.26 11.24
C LEU A 97 9.22 7.25 10.08
N GLU A 98 8.47 7.00 9.01
CA GLU A 98 8.68 7.70 7.74
C GLU A 98 7.42 8.31 7.13
N ASP A 99 6.22 7.78 7.46
CA ASP A 99 4.99 8.28 6.85
C ASP A 99 4.64 9.69 7.30
N GLU A 100 4.69 10.63 6.35
CA GLU A 100 4.38 12.04 6.60
C GLU A 100 2.91 12.27 6.94
N GLY A 101 2.00 11.44 6.42
CA GLY A 101 0.57 11.50 6.75
C GLY A 101 0.31 11.17 8.22
N THR A 102 0.98 10.14 8.74
CA THR A 102 0.92 9.78 10.16
C THR A 102 1.45 10.90 11.05
N LYS A 103 2.62 11.44 10.73
CA LYS A 103 3.21 12.56 11.46
C LYS A 103 2.29 13.77 11.47
N TYR A 104 1.79 14.16 10.31
CA TYR A 104 0.85 15.27 10.16
C TYR A 104 -0.42 15.07 10.99
N GLY A 105 -1.01 13.87 10.95
CA GLY A 105 -2.21 13.54 11.73
C GLY A 105 -1.98 13.72 13.23
N LEU A 106 -0.85 13.21 13.75
CA LEU A 106 -0.48 13.35 15.17
C LEU A 106 -0.23 14.82 15.53
N GLU A 107 0.49 15.59 14.70
CA GLU A 107 0.74 17.02 14.90
C GLU A 107 -0.57 17.86 14.91
N LYS A 108 -1.59 17.42 14.17
CA LYS A 108 -2.92 18.05 14.17
C LYS A 108 -3.82 17.62 15.33
N GLY A 109 -3.30 16.78 16.22
CA GLY A 109 -4.01 16.37 17.43
C GLY A 109 -5.01 15.23 17.21
N ILE A 110 -4.90 14.48 16.12
CA ILE A 110 -5.67 13.23 16.00
C ILE A 110 -5.20 12.27 17.10
N PRO A 111 -6.10 11.72 17.93
CA PRO A 111 -5.70 10.79 18.97
C PRO A 111 -4.91 9.60 18.40
N PRO A 112 -3.76 9.21 19.00
CA PRO A 112 -2.96 8.10 18.52
C PRO A 112 -3.74 6.80 18.31
N ASP A 113 -4.62 6.46 19.25
CA ASP A 113 -5.43 5.24 19.15
C ASP A 113 -6.35 5.24 17.91
N ALA A 114 -6.94 6.40 17.59
CA ALA A 114 -7.78 6.52 16.39
C ALA A 114 -6.96 6.45 15.10
N LEU A 115 -5.85 7.19 15.04
CA LEU A 115 -5.00 7.24 13.85
C LEU A 115 -4.29 5.90 13.61
N LEU A 116 -3.57 5.41 14.60
CA LEU A 116 -2.77 4.18 14.47
C LEU A 116 -3.66 2.95 14.34
N GLY A 117 -4.79 2.92 15.04
CA GLY A 117 -5.77 1.84 14.92
C GLY A 117 -6.40 1.75 13.53
N ALA A 118 -6.45 2.86 12.77
CA ALA A 118 -6.99 2.87 11.41
C ALA A 118 -5.98 2.41 10.34
N ILE A 119 -4.67 2.56 10.59
CA ILE A 119 -3.63 2.37 9.55
C ILE A 119 -2.67 1.20 9.84
N LEU A 120 -2.56 0.76 11.08
CA LEU A 120 -1.69 -0.36 11.42
C LEU A 120 -2.41 -1.71 11.30
N PRO A 121 -1.70 -2.77 10.90
CA PRO A 121 -2.26 -4.12 10.95
C PRO A 121 -2.48 -4.56 12.42
N PRO A 122 -3.50 -5.40 12.69
CA PRO A 122 -3.83 -5.81 14.05
C PRO A 122 -2.74 -6.66 14.73
N PHE A 123 -1.91 -7.32 13.93
CA PHE A 123 -0.80 -8.16 14.40
C PHE A 123 0.44 -7.95 13.53
N ALA A 124 1.60 -7.92 14.17
CA ALA A 124 2.91 -7.77 13.52
C ALA A 124 4.02 -8.41 14.37
N THR A 125 5.11 -8.82 13.74
CA THR A 125 6.36 -9.20 14.41
C THR A 125 7.52 -8.35 13.93
N PHE A 126 8.47 -8.07 14.82
CA PHE A 126 9.62 -7.18 14.57
C PHE A 126 10.94 -7.95 14.65
#